data_f08c53ee1236a8565a2e0ecd6c0645bf
#
_entry.id   f08c53ee1236a8565a2e0ecd6c0645bf
#
_cell.length_a   1.000
_cell.length_b   1.000
_cell.length_c   1.000
_cell.angle_alpha   90.00
_cell.angle_beta   90.00
_cell.angle_gamma   90.00
#
_symmetry.space_group_name_H-M   'P 1'
#
loop_
_entity.id
_entity.type
_entity.pdbx_description
1 polymer ?
#
loop_
_entity_poly.entity_id
_entity_poly.type
_entity_poly.pdbx_seq_one_letter_code
_entity_poly.pdbx_strand_id
1 'polypeptide(L)'
;MGIKDIIEGKKEWRAHVARVKGLPKDYQIVYHEIQKYLYKVGPVEPSEGFELLSGIIDLFEEGTARGKAVLEVTGSDVAAFCDELIKDSKTYADLYQ
;
A
#
# COMPACT_ATOMS: atom_id res chain seq x y z
N MET A 1 -0.49 -9.26 24.47
CA MET A 1 0.57 -8.93 23.49
C MET A 1 1.93 -8.99 24.14
N GLY A 2 2.83 -9.78 23.61
CA GLY A 2 4.18 -9.92 24.13
C GLY A 2 5.17 -9.04 23.39
N ILE A 3 6.34 -8.89 23.97
CA ILE A 3 7.47 -8.15 23.36
C ILE A 3 7.80 -8.73 21.99
N LYS A 4 7.66 -10.04 21.83
CA LYS A 4 7.95 -10.76 20.59
C LYS A 4 7.07 -10.25 19.43
N ASP A 5 5.79 -10.01 19.67
CA ASP A 5 4.87 -9.50 18.64
C ASP A 5 5.26 -8.10 18.18
N ILE A 6 5.71 -7.26 19.12
CA ILE A 6 6.16 -5.90 18.80
C ILE A 6 7.42 -5.95 17.94
N ILE A 7 8.35 -6.84 18.27
CA ILE A 7 9.61 -6.99 17.52
C ILE A 7 9.33 -7.50 16.11
N GLU A 8 8.45 -8.48 15.96
CA GLU A 8 8.07 -9.02 14.65
C GLU A 8 7.40 -7.98 13.79
N GLY A 9 6.50 -7.18 14.36
CA GLY A 9 5.86 -6.08 13.64
C GLY A 9 6.86 -5.04 13.14
N LYS A 10 7.85 -4.71 13.95
CA LYS A 10 8.91 -3.78 13.54
C LYS A 10 9.76 -4.34 12.41
N LYS A 11 10.08 -5.64 12.44
CA LYS A 11 10.84 -6.30 11.39
C LYS A 11 10.08 -6.28 10.07
N GLU A 12 8.78 -6.59 10.11
CA GLU A 12 7.93 -6.57 8.93
C GLU A 12 7.86 -5.17 8.32
N TRP A 13 7.71 -4.16 9.16
CA TRP A 13 7.67 -2.77 8.71
C TRP A 13 8.99 -2.33 8.09
N ARG A 14 10.11 -2.71 8.70
CA ARG A 14 11.44 -2.38 8.16
C ARG A 14 11.67 -3.03 6.80
N ALA A 15 11.25 -4.29 6.65
CA ALA A 15 11.34 -5.00 5.37
C ALA A 15 10.48 -4.32 4.31
N HIS A 16 9.28 -3.89 4.69
CA HIS A 16 8.37 -3.15 3.82
C HIS A 16 9.01 -1.84 3.34
N VAL A 17 9.56 -1.05 4.26
CA VAL A 17 10.21 0.22 3.93
C VAL A 17 11.42 -0.02 3.02
N ALA A 18 12.19 -1.08 3.26
CA ALA A 18 13.32 -1.42 2.40
C ALA A 18 12.88 -1.73 0.97
N ARG A 19 11.74 -2.42 0.80
CA ARG A 19 11.18 -2.70 -0.51
C ARG A 19 10.80 -1.40 -1.22
N VAL A 20 10.16 -0.47 -0.51
CA VAL A 20 9.78 0.83 -1.08
C VAL A 20 11.03 1.58 -1.55
N LYS A 21 12.06 1.61 -0.73
CA LYS A 21 13.33 2.29 -1.07
C LYS A 21 14.02 1.68 -2.29
N GLY A 22 13.76 0.40 -2.56
CA GLY A 22 14.31 -0.28 -3.75
C GLY A 22 13.56 0.05 -5.04
N LEU A 23 12.41 0.70 -4.97
CA LEU A 23 11.64 1.07 -6.15
C LEU A 23 12.24 2.31 -6.84
N PRO A 24 12.01 2.48 -8.16
CA PRO A 24 12.37 3.74 -8.82
C PRO A 24 11.70 4.93 -8.14
N LYS A 25 12.29 6.10 -8.27
CA LYS A 25 11.86 7.30 -7.57
C LYS A 25 10.41 7.68 -7.84
N ASP A 26 9.96 7.59 -9.08
CA ASP A 26 8.58 7.90 -9.45
C ASP A 26 7.59 6.93 -8.79
N TYR A 27 7.94 5.66 -8.67
CA TYR A 27 7.15 4.69 -7.93
C TYR A 27 7.08 5.04 -6.46
N GLN A 28 8.20 5.48 -5.87
CA GLN A 28 8.22 5.88 -4.46
C GLN A 28 7.31 7.07 -4.20
N ILE A 29 7.32 8.06 -5.08
CA ILE A 29 6.47 9.25 -4.96
C ILE A 29 5.00 8.87 -4.97
N VAL A 30 4.60 8.04 -5.93
CA VAL A 30 3.20 7.59 -6.04
C VAL A 30 2.82 6.72 -4.85
N TYR A 31 3.72 5.85 -4.39
CA TYR A 31 3.48 5.04 -3.21
C TYR A 31 3.16 5.91 -1.99
N HIS A 32 3.92 6.98 -1.76
CA HIS A 32 3.67 7.87 -0.64
C HIS A 32 2.34 8.61 -0.76
N GLU A 33 1.95 8.98 -1.97
CA GLU A 33 0.63 9.58 -2.20
C GLU A 33 -0.49 8.60 -1.90
N ILE A 34 -0.33 7.34 -2.30
CA ILE A 34 -1.28 6.27 -2.00
C ILE A 34 -1.37 6.07 -0.49
N GLN A 35 -0.25 6.05 0.20
CA GLN A 35 -0.20 5.88 1.65
C GLN A 35 -0.98 6.98 2.36
N LYS A 36 -0.79 8.22 1.96
CA LYS A 36 -1.54 9.36 2.52
C LYS A 36 -3.04 9.22 2.29
N TYR A 37 -3.41 8.83 1.09
CA TYR A 37 -4.83 8.65 0.74
C TYR A 37 -5.46 7.54 1.57
N LEU A 38 -4.77 6.41 1.72
CA LEU A 38 -5.27 5.29 2.49
C LEU A 38 -5.42 5.60 3.98
N TYR A 39 -4.62 6.49 4.52
CA TYR A 39 -4.80 6.94 5.91
C TYR A 39 -6.12 7.66 6.12
N LYS A 40 -6.66 8.28 5.06
CA LYS A 40 -7.93 9.00 5.15
C LYS A 40 -9.14 8.10 4.90
N VAL A 41 -9.04 7.17 3.97
CA VAL A 41 -10.19 6.39 3.49
C VAL A 41 -10.00 4.89 3.62
N GLY A 42 -8.89 4.46 4.15
CA GLY A 42 -8.48 3.07 4.16
C GLY A 42 -9.22 2.17 5.14
N PRO A 43 -8.80 0.91 5.22
CA PRO A 43 -9.44 -0.07 6.09
C PRO A 43 -9.35 0.30 7.57
N VAL A 44 -10.34 -0.14 8.32
CA VAL A 44 -10.40 0.06 9.76
C VAL A 44 -9.30 -0.74 10.47
N GLU A 45 -9.05 -1.96 10.00
CA GLU A 45 -8.06 -2.85 10.59
C GLU A 45 -6.65 -2.50 10.13
N PRO A 46 -5.70 -2.23 11.07
CA PRO A 46 -4.32 -1.94 10.69
C PRO A 46 -3.65 -3.04 9.87
N SER A 47 -3.98 -4.31 10.14
CA SER A 47 -3.44 -5.43 9.39
C SER A 47 -3.89 -5.42 7.93
N GLU A 48 -5.13 -5.05 7.65
CA GLU A 48 -5.64 -4.93 6.30
C GLU A 48 -4.95 -3.78 5.55
N GLY A 49 -4.68 -2.67 6.25
CA GLY A 49 -3.93 -1.56 5.68
C GLY A 49 -2.54 -1.97 5.27
N PHE A 50 -1.85 -2.72 6.12
CA PHE A 50 -0.51 -3.24 5.81
C PHE A 50 -0.55 -4.20 4.62
N GLU A 51 -1.54 -5.09 4.58
CA GLU A 51 -1.71 -6.01 3.45
C GLU A 51 -1.96 -5.30 2.13
N LEU A 52 -2.76 -4.24 2.15
CA LEU A 52 -2.99 -3.41 0.98
C LEU A 52 -1.70 -2.76 0.48
N LEU A 53 -0.93 -2.17 1.39
CA LEU A 53 0.34 -1.55 1.04
C LEU A 53 1.33 -2.57 0.49
N SER A 54 1.40 -3.76 1.09
CA SER A 54 2.25 -4.83 0.59
C SER A 54 1.84 -5.28 -0.81
N GLY A 55 0.55 -5.41 -1.06
CA GLY A 55 0.02 -5.74 -2.38
C GLY A 55 0.37 -4.69 -3.43
N ILE A 56 0.33 -3.41 -3.05
CA ILE A 56 0.73 -2.33 -3.93
C ILE A 56 2.22 -2.43 -4.29
N ILE A 57 3.06 -2.73 -3.31
CA ILE A 57 4.50 -2.92 -3.56
C ILE A 57 4.72 -4.09 -4.51
N ASP A 58 4.00 -5.20 -4.34
CA ASP A 58 4.09 -6.34 -5.25
C ASP A 58 3.78 -5.93 -6.69
N LEU A 59 2.71 -5.16 -6.89
CA LEU A 59 2.36 -4.64 -8.20
C LEU A 59 3.43 -3.71 -8.76
N PHE A 60 4.00 -2.86 -7.93
CA PHE A 60 5.02 -1.91 -8.33
C PHE A 60 6.32 -2.61 -8.70
N GLU A 61 6.71 -3.63 -7.94
CA GLU A 61 7.88 -4.44 -8.27
C GLU A 61 7.69 -5.16 -9.60
N GLU A 62 6.51 -5.69 -9.84
CA GLU A 62 6.19 -6.33 -11.11
C GLU A 62 6.23 -5.34 -12.27
N GLY A 63 5.63 -4.15 -12.07
CA GLY A 63 5.67 -3.09 -13.09
C GLY A 63 7.09 -2.66 -13.42
N THR A 64 7.94 -2.52 -12.39
CA THR A 64 9.36 -2.18 -12.56
C THR A 64 10.08 -3.27 -13.35
N ALA A 65 9.84 -4.54 -13.02
CA ALA A 65 10.46 -5.65 -13.71
C ALA A 65 10.08 -5.73 -15.19
N ARG A 66 8.87 -5.25 -15.50
CA ARG A 66 8.37 -5.20 -16.89
C ARG A 66 8.74 -3.92 -17.62
N GLY A 67 9.46 -3.02 -16.97
CA GLY A 67 9.87 -1.74 -17.56
C GLY A 67 8.74 -0.74 -17.72
N LYS A 68 7.65 -0.87 -16.96
CA LYS A 68 6.51 0.03 -17.03
C LYS A 68 6.73 1.28 -16.18
N ALA A 69 6.18 2.40 -16.62
CA ALA A 69 6.10 3.60 -15.78
C ALA A 69 5.02 3.38 -14.71
N VAL A 70 5.14 4.09 -13.58
CA VAL A 70 4.20 3.90 -12.46
C VAL A 70 2.76 4.19 -12.85
N LEU A 71 2.52 5.21 -13.67
CA LEU A 71 1.15 5.53 -14.09
C LEU A 71 0.58 4.52 -15.09
N GLU A 72 1.42 3.70 -15.72
CA GLU A 72 0.93 2.57 -16.51
C GLU A 72 0.38 1.46 -15.62
N VAL A 73 0.91 1.35 -14.40
CA VAL A 73 0.45 0.36 -13.41
C VAL A 73 -0.84 0.82 -12.72
N THR A 74 -0.86 2.09 -12.28
CA THR A 74 -2.00 2.64 -11.50
C THR A 74 -3.10 3.24 -12.39
N GLY A 75 -2.77 3.64 -13.61
CA GLY A 75 -3.60 4.54 -14.39
C GLY A 75 -3.30 5.98 -14.01
N SER A 76 -3.84 6.93 -14.79
CA SER A 76 -3.60 8.35 -14.58
C SER A 76 -4.28 8.91 -13.34
N ASP A 77 -5.33 8.23 -12.85
CA ASP A 77 -6.06 8.63 -11.64
C ASP A 77 -5.69 7.70 -10.49
N VAL A 78 -4.71 8.11 -9.68
CA VAL A 78 -4.21 7.32 -8.56
C VAL A 78 -5.29 7.13 -7.48
N ALA A 79 -6.14 8.12 -7.26
CA ALA A 79 -7.24 8.00 -6.30
C ALA A 79 -8.24 6.93 -6.72
N ALA A 80 -8.56 6.85 -8.01
CA ALA A 80 -9.44 5.80 -8.53
C ALA A 80 -8.80 4.42 -8.36
N PHE A 81 -7.49 4.31 -8.57
CA PHE A 81 -6.75 3.08 -8.31
C PHE A 81 -6.87 2.65 -6.86
N CYS A 82 -6.73 3.58 -5.92
CA CYS A 82 -6.88 3.29 -4.49
C CYS A 82 -8.30 2.87 -4.15
N ASP A 83 -9.30 3.55 -4.71
CA ASP A 83 -10.71 3.21 -4.49
C ASP A 83 -11.02 1.78 -4.93
N GLU A 84 -10.45 1.34 -6.04
CA GLU A 84 -10.61 -0.04 -6.49
C GLU A 84 -9.95 -1.04 -5.54
N LEU A 85 -8.78 -0.70 -5.00
CA LEU A 85 -8.08 -1.57 -4.07
C LEU A 85 -8.83 -1.77 -2.76
N ILE A 86 -9.43 -0.70 -2.23
CA ILE A 86 -10.13 -0.78 -0.95
C ILE A 86 -11.57 -1.24 -1.08
N LYS A 87 -12.05 -1.42 -2.29
CA LYS A 87 -13.42 -1.83 -2.58
C LYS A 87 -13.80 -3.14 -1.89
N ASP A 88 -12.85 -4.06 -1.82
CA ASP A 88 -13.07 -5.37 -1.19
C ASP A 88 -12.64 -5.40 0.27
N SER A 89 -12.14 -4.29 0.80
CA SER A 89 -11.70 -4.20 2.19
C SER A 89 -12.76 -3.54 3.05
N LYS A 90 -12.80 -3.89 4.34
CA LYS A 90 -13.67 -3.21 5.29
C LYS A 90 -13.14 -1.81 5.55
N THR A 91 -13.94 -0.81 5.25
CA THR A 91 -13.63 0.60 5.53
C THR A 91 -14.62 1.14 6.53
N TYR A 92 -14.42 2.38 6.98
CA TYR A 92 -15.39 3.04 7.86
C TYR A 92 -16.75 3.19 7.19
N ALA A 93 -16.77 3.41 5.89
CA ALA A 93 -18.02 3.48 5.13
C ALA A 93 -18.80 2.17 5.21
N ASP A 94 -18.11 1.04 5.08
CA ASP A 94 -18.74 -0.29 5.14
C ASP A 94 -19.36 -0.58 6.51
N LEU A 95 -18.74 -0.08 7.57
CA LEU A 95 -19.25 -0.27 8.94
C LEU A 95 -20.55 0.49 9.19
N TYR A 96 -20.80 1.54 8.45
CA TYR A 96 -21.97 2.42 8.64
C TYR A 96 -23.06 2.24 7.59
N GLN A 97 -22.93 1.27 6.74
CA GLN A 97 -23.97 0.92 5.77
C GLN A 97 -25.09 0.10 6.37
#